data_49bdbb6805813c66cf0a918edab6b381
#
_entry.id   49bdbb6805813c66cf0a918edab6b381
#
_cell.length_a   1.000
_cell.length_b   1.000
_cell.length_c   1.000
_cell.angle_alpha   90.00
_cell.angle_beta   90.00
_cell.angle_gamma   90.00
#
_symmetry.space_group_name_H-M   'P 1'
#
loop_
_entity.id
_entity.type
_entity.pdbx_description
1 polymer ?
#
loop_
_entity_poly.entity_id
_entity_poly.type
_entity_poly.pdbx_seq_one_letter_code
_entity_poly.pdbx_strand_id
1 'polypeptide(L)'
;MQENNDYININKQTWNNKVDVHIASDFYDMDGFLKGKSTLNAIELELLGDVKEKKILHLQCHFGQDTMTFSRMGAKATGVDLSDKAIERAKEINKKLNLDATFVCCDIYDAPNHLNEKFDIVFTSYGTIGWFPNLDKWAKVVSHFLKPGGKFV
;
A
#
# COMPACT_ATOMS: atom_id res chain seq x y z
N MET A 1 0.23 -5.60 30.93
CA MET A 1 1.00 -4.44 30.43
C MET A 1 0.21 -3.86 29.28
N GLN A 2 -0.32 -2.64 29.42
CA GLN A 2 -0.86 -1.91 28.28
C GLN A 2 0.29 -1.72 27.30
N GLU A 3 0.21 -2.35 26.11
CA GLU A 3 1.10 -2.02 25.02
C GLU A 3 0.91 -0.51 24.77
N ASN A 4 1.99 0.23 24.87
CA ASN A 4 1.97 1.67 24.68
C ASN A 4 1.68 1.94 23.18
N ASN A 5 0.41 2.19 22.83
CA ASN A 5 -0.02 2.48 21.47
C ASN A 5 0.39 3.88 20.97
N ASP A 6 1.25 4.54 21.71
CA ASP A 6 1.70 5.92 21.42
C ASP A 6 2.44 5.99 20.08
N TYR A 7 3.19 4.93 19.70
CA TYR A 7 3.90 4.89 18.42
C TYR A 7 2.97 4.90 17.21
N ILE A 8 1.77 4.30 17.31
CA ILE A 8 0.78 4.30 16.21
C ILE A 8 0.32 5.73 15.93
N ASN A 9 -0.02 6.48 16.98
CA ASN A 9 -0.46 7.88 16.83
C ASN A 9 0.68 8.77 16.31
N ILE A 10 1.89 8.58 16.83
CA ILE A 10 3.10 9.31 16.38
C ILE A 10 3.38 8.99 14.89
N ASN A 11 3.35 7.73 14.50
CA ASN A 11 3.56 7.32 13.12
C ASN A 11 2.47 7.87 12.20
N LYS A 12 1.20 7.79 12.60
CA LYS A 12 0.08 8.35 11.85
C LYS A 12 0.27 9.84 11.60
N GLN A 13 0.56 10.60 12.65
CA GLN A 13 0.80 12.05 12.54
C GLN A 13 2.02 12.37 11.68
N THR A 14 3.10 11.62 11.84
CA THR A 14 4.32 11.77 11.04
C THR A 14 4.03 11.57 9.56
N TRP A 15 3.32 10.50 9.20
CA TRP A 15 2.99 10.22 7.81
C TRP A 15 1.96 11.19 7.25
N ASN A 16 0.97 11.63 8.04
CA ASN A 16 0.04 12.68 7.63
C ASN A 16 0.77 13.98 7.27
N ASN A 17 1.77 14.37 8.06
CA ASN A 17 2.55 15.58 7.80
C ASN A 17 3.43 15.48 6.53
N LYS A 18 3.81 14.27 6.14
CA LYS A 18 4.64 14.03 4.95
C LYS A 18 3.85 14.04 3.64
N VAL A 19 2.54 13.80 3.65
CA VAL A 19 1.74 13.59 2.44
C VAL A 19 1.90 14.72 1.43
N ASP A 20 1.63 15.96 1.81
CA ASP A 20 1.69 17.10 0.88
C ASP A 20 3.12 17.37 0.39
N VAL A 21 4.11 17.23 1.28
CA VAL A 21 5.53 17.39 0.94
C VAL A 21 5.95 16.33 -0.07
N HIS A 22 5.54 15.08 0.13
CA HIS A 22 5.85 13.98 -0.78
C HIS A 22 5.17 14.14 -2.13
N ILE A 23 3.89 14.52 -2.16
CA ILE A 23 3.15 14.77 -3.41
C ILE A 23 3.82 15.88 -4.24
N ALA A 24 4.35 16.91 -3.58
CA ALA A 24 5.03 18.03 -4.24
C ALA A 24 6.50 17.75 -4.59
N SER A 25 7.06 16.59 -4.16
CA SER A 25 8.47 16.29 -4.37
C SER A 25 8.76 15.67 -5.72
N ASP A 26 9.93 15.97 -6.27
CA ASP A 26 10.43 15.38 -7.52
C ASP A 26 10.61 13.85 -7.39
N PHE A 27 10.88 13.36 -6.17
CA PHE A 27 11.06 11.94 -5.91
C PHE A 27 9.82 11.11 -6.26
N TYR A 28 8.63 11.60 -5.93
CA TYR A 28 7.38 10.91 -6.24
C TYR A 28 6.85 11.19 -7.64
N ASP A 29 7.40 12.18 -8.36
CA ASP A 29 7.08 12.54 -9.75
C ASP A 29 5.57 12.43 -10.06
N MET A 30 4.76 13.12 -9.25
CA MET A 30 3.31 13.06 -9.38
C MET A 30 2.83 13.46 -10.76
N ASP A 31 3.47 14.44 -11.40
CA ASP A 31 3.12 14.87 -12.75
C ASP A 31 3.36 13.78 -13.80
N GLY A 32 4.49 13.08 -13.71
CA GLY A 32 4.77 11.91 -14.55
C GLY A 32 3.78 10.79 -14.32
N PHE A 33 3.49 10.51 -13.04
CA PHE A 33 2.50 9.49 -12.67
C PHE A 33 1.10 9.80 -13.22
N LEU A 34 0.62 11.04 -13.11
CA LEU A 34 -0.67 11.46 -13.66
C LEU A 34 -0.73 11.31 -15.19
N LYS A 35 0.41 11.47 -15.89
CA LYS A 35 0.54 11.27 -17.34
C LYS A 35 0.73 9.80 -17.75
N GLY A 36 0.69 8.86 -16.80
CA GLY A 36 0.73 7.41 -17.08
C GLY A 36 2.08 6.74 -16.82
N LYS A 37 3.10 7.45 -16.31
CA LYS A 37 4.38 6.84 -15.94
C LYS A 37 4.18 5.82 -14.82
N SER A 38 4.84 4.66 -14.95
CA SER A 38 4.89 3.65 -13.89
C SER A 38 5.80 4.13 -12.75
N THR A 39 5.43 3.78 -11.53
CA THR A 39 6.24 4.00 -10.33
C THR A 39 7.10 2.80 -9.95
N LEU A 40 6.81 1.63 -10.55
CA LEU A 40 7.54 0.39 -10.28
C LEU A 40 8.87 0.35 -11.03
N ASN A 41 9.90 -0.14 -10.35
CA ASN A 41 11.22 -0.35 -10.94
C ASN A 41 11.31 -1.74 -11.60
N ALA A 42 12.38 -2.00 -12.33
CA ALA A 42 12.59 -3.26 -13.03
C ALA A 42 12.58 -4.48 -12.09
N ILE A 43 13.13 -4.33 -10.87
CA ILE A 43 13.18 -5.42 -9.89
C ILE A 43 11.78 -5.82 -9.39
N GLU A 44 10.91 -4.86 -9.09
CA GLU A 44 9.53 -5.19 -8.70
C GLU A 44 8.77 -5.83 -9.85
N LEU A 45 8.92 -5.31 -11.07
CA LEU A 45 8.27 -5.86 -12.25
C LEU A 45 8.70 -7.31 -12.53
N GLU A 46 9.99 -7.61 -12.37
CA GLU A 46 10.52 -8.98 -12.52
C GLU A 46 9.94 -9.92 -11.45
N LEU A 47 9.95 -9.49 -10.18
CA LEU A 47 9.43 -10.30 -9.06
C LEU A 47 7.90 -10.51 -9.14
N LEU A 48 7.17 -9.48 -9.57
CA LEU A 48 5.71 -9.53 -9.71
C LEU A 48 5.29 -10.43 -10.88
N GLY A 49 5.97 -10.33 -12.01
CA GLY A 49 5.57 -10.99 -13.25
C GLY A 49 4.25 -10.46 -13.80
N ASP A 50 3.48 -11.31 -14.49
CA ASP A 50 2.15 -10.93 -14.97
C ASP A 50 1.15 -10.83 -13.81
N VAL A 51 0.59 -9.64 -13.63
CA VAL A 51 -0.37 -9.31 -12.56
C VAL A 51 -1.81 -9.16 -13.06
N LYS A 52 -2.03 -9.29 -14.36
CA LYS A 52 -3.37 -9.14 -14.95
C LYS A 52 -4.37 -10.09 -14.27
N GLU A 53 -5.53 -9.55 -13.88
CA GLU A 53 -6.61 -10.25 -13.16
C GLU A 53 -6.24 -10.79 -11.77
N LYS A 54 -5.00 -10.59 -11.30
CA LYS A 54 -4.60 -11.00 -9.95
C LYS A 54 -5.09 -10.01 -8.89
N LYS A 55 -5.42 -10.54 -7.73
CA LYS A 55 -5.68 -9.73 -6.54
C LYS A 55 -4.37 -9.40 -5.83
N ILE A 56 -4.08 -8.12 -5.67
CA ILE A 56 -2.86 -7.62 -4.99
C ILE A 56 -3.26 -6.78 -3.79
N LEU A 57 -2.67 -7.10 -2.64
CA LEU A 57 -2.73 -6.28 -1.44
C LEU A 57 -1.42 -5.54 -1.26
N HIS A 58 -1.45 -4.21 -1.29
CA HIS A 58 -0.30 -3.36 -1.02
C HIS A 58 -0.38 -2.84 0.42
N LEU A 59 0.46 -3.37 1.29
CA LEU A 59 0.56 -2.94 2.68
C LEU A 59 1.44 -1.68 2.78
N GLN A 60 1.01 -0.70 3.59
CA GLN A 60 1.67 0.60 3.74
C GLN A 60 1.80 1.34 2.41
N CYS A 61 0.65 1.52 1.75
CA CYS A 61 0.59 2.02 0.38
C CYS A 61 0.80 3.53 0.23
N HIS A 62 0.92 4.29 1.33
CA HIS A 62 0.99 5.75 1.31
C HIS A 62 -0.19 6.34 0.52
N PHE A 63 0.03 7.31 -0.38
CA PHE A 63 -1.03 7.83 -1.27
C PHE A 63 -1.21 7.01 -2.57
N GLY A 64 -0.74 5.77 -2.59
CA GLY A 64 -1.22 4.70 -3.48
C GLY A 64 -0.73 4.71 -4.91
N GLN A 65 0.39 5.36 -5.26
CA GLN A 65 0.91 5.36 -6.64
C GLN A 65 1.18 3.95 -7.16
N ASP A 66 1.88 3.10 -6.39
CA ASP A 66 2.16 1.72 -6.79
C ASP A 66 0.88 0.90 -6.86
N THR A 67 -0.03 1.08 -5.90
CA THR A 67 -1.35 0.43 -5.91
C THR A 67 -2.13 0.75 -7.18
N MET A 68 -2.16 2.03 -7.57
CA MET A 68 -2.79 2.47 -8.80
C MET A 68 -2.05 2.00 -10.05
N THR A 69 -0.71 1.85 -9.98
CA THR A 69 0.08 1.25 -11.07
C THR A 69 -0.32 -0.21 -11.29
N PHE A 70 -0.54 -0.99 -10.22
CA PHE A 70 -1.08 -2.36 -10.36
C PHE A 70 -2.45 -2.37 -11.04
N SER A 71 -3.34 -1.45 -10.67
CA SER A 71 -4.65 -1.32 -11.32
C SER A 71 -4.50 -1.00 -12.81
N ARG A 72 -3.59 -0.10 -13.21
CA ARG A 72 -3.27 0.16 -14.63
C ARG A 72 -2.75 -1.07 -15.37
N MET A 73 -2.07 -1.98 -14.68
CA MET A 73 -1.58 -3.25 -15.22
C MET A 73 -2.66 -4.34 -15.28
N GLY A 74 -3.90 -4.03 -14.90
CA GLY A 74 -5.03 -4.95 -14.94
C GLY A 74 -5.20 -5.83 -13.70
N ALA A 75 -4.49 -5.53 -12.60
CA ALA A 75 -4.70 -6.21 -11.33
C ALA A 75 -5.89 -5.61 -10.56
N LYS A 76 -6.49 -6.41 -9.69
CA LYS A 76 -7.46 -5.97 -8.67
C LYS A 76 -6.68 -5.56 -7.42
N ALA A 77 -6.34 -4.28 -7.34
CA ALA A 77 -5.42 -3.77 -6.33
C ALA A 77 -6.15 -3.17 -5.12
N THR A 78 -5.70 -3.53 -3.93
CA THR A 78 -6.13 -2.95 -2.66
C THR A 78 -4.92 -2.40 -1.93
N GLY A 79 -4.97 -1.14 -1.52
CA GLY A 79 -3.95 -0.48 -0.71
C GLY A 79 -4.43 -0.26 0.72
N VAL A 80 -3.54 -0.47 1.69
CA VAL A 80 -3.79 -0.22 3.12
C VAL A 80 -2.71 0.69 3.67
N ASP A 81 -3.11 1.71 4.41
CA ASP A 81 -2.18 2.60 5.11
C ASP A 81 -2.80 3.14 6.42
N LEU A 82 -1.94 3.46 7.37
CA LEU A 82 -2.32 4.05 8.65
C LEU A 82 -2.72 5.54 8.52
N SER A 83 -2.12 6.25 7.54
CA SER A 83 -2.35 7.68 7.31
C SER A 83 -3.70 7.90 6.63
N ASP A 84 -4.64 8.48 7.36
CA ASP A 84 -5.95 8.86 6.81
C ASP A 84 -5.81 9.91 5.71
N LYS A 85 -4.89 10.86 5.85
CA LYS A 85 -4.60 11.86 4.83
C LYS A 85 -4.02 11.24 3.55
N ALA A 86 -3.13 10.26 3.68
CA ALA A 86 -2.60 9.53 2.52
C ALA A 86 -3.70 8.76 1.78
N ILE A 87 -4.56 8.07 2.52
CA ILE A 87 -5.68 7.30 1.95
C ILE A 87 -6.71 8.22 1.28
N GLU A 88 -7.00 9.38 1.87
CA GLU A 88 -7.87 10.39 1.25
C GLU A 88 -7.29 10.84 -0.10
N ARG A 89 -6.02 11.20 -0.14
CA ARG A 89 -5.33 11.56 -1.39
C ARG A 89 -5.30 10.42 -2.41
N ALA A 90 -5.06 9.19 -1.96
CA ALA A 90 -5.10 8.02 -2.84
C ALA A 90 -6.47 7.87 -3.52
N LYS A 91 -7.56 8.01 -2.75
CA LYS A 91 -8.93 7.93 -3.28
C LYS A 91 -9.23 9.06 -4.27
N GLU A 92 -8.80 10.30 -3.98
CA GLU A 92 -8.96 11.43 -4.88
C GLU A 92 -8.24 11.22 -6.22
N ILE A 93 -6.97 10.79 -6.17
CA ILE A 93 -6.16 10.53 -7.36
C ILE A 93 -6.73 9.36 -8.17
N ASN A 94 -7.11 8.28 -7.49
CA ASN A 94 -7.73 7.10 -8.10
C ASN A 94 -9.00 7.46 -8.88
N LYS A 95 -9.86 8.27 -8.26
CA LYS A 95 -11.07 8.79 -8.91
C LYS A 95 -10.75 9.69 -10.11
N LYS A 96 -9.80 10.61 -9.96
CA LYS A 96 -9.35 11.51 -11.04
C LYS A 96 -8.82 10.72 -12.25
N LEU A 97 -8.15 9.60 -12.02
CA LEU A 97 -7.58 8.74 -13.06
C LEU A 97 -8.57 7.69 -13.57
N ASN A 98 -9.80 7.65 -13.03
CA ASN A 98 -10.83 6.66 -13.34
C ASN A 98 -10.31 5.21 -13.20
N LEU A 99 -9.56 4.95 -12.13
CA LEU A 99 -9.06 3.63 -11.76
C LEU A 99 -9.98 2.97 -10.71
N ASP A 100 -9.89 1.65 -10.58
CA ASP A 100 -10.75 0.84 -9.71
C ASP A 100 -10.02 0.28 -8.47
N ALA A 101 -8.84 0.82 -8.14
CA ALA A 101 -8.13 0.43 -6.93
C ALA A 101 -8.95 0.77 -5.67
N THR A 102 -8.85 -0.10 -4.66
CA THR A 102 -9.51 0.07 -3.36
C THR A 102 -8.51 0.54 -2.32
N PHE A 103 -8.93 1.45 -1.43
CA PHE A 103 -8.07 1.98 -0.36
C PHE A 103 -8.74 1.91 1.00
N VAL A 104 -8.03 1.33 1.98
CA VAL A 104 -8.48 1.13 3.36
C VAL A 104 -7.52 1.83 4.32
N CYS A 105 -8.07 2.63 5.24
CA CYS A 105 -7.30 3.29 6.29
C CYS A 105 -7.38 2.47 7.59
N CYS A 106 -6.31 1.82 7.96
CA CYS A 106 -6.18 1.13 9.25
C CYS A 106 -4.71 0.86 9.60
N ASP A 107 -4.47 0.51 10.86
CA ASP A 107 -3.21 -0.12 11.25
C ASP A 107 -3.06 -1.48 10.53
N ILE A 108 -1.87 -1.78 10.06
CA ILE A 108 -1.58 -3.05 9.37
C ILE A 108 -1.87 -4.25 10.25
N TYR A 109 -1.58 -4.17 11.56
CA TYR A 109 -1.91 -5.25 12.50
C TYR A 109 -3.40 -5.50 12.65
N ASP A 110 -4.23 -4.49 12.39
CA ASP A 110 -5.70 -4.57 12.46
C ASP A 110 -6.34 -4.84 11.09
N ALA A 111 -5.55 -4.86 10.01
CA ALA A 111 -6.06 -5.07 8.66
C ALA A 111 -6.94 -6.34 8.51
N PRO A 112 -6.68 -7.47 9.20
CA PRO A 112 -7.58 -8.63 9.15
C PRO A 112 -9.01 -8.38 9.64
N ASN A 113 -9.25 -7.33 10.42
CA ASN A 113 -10.60 -6.92 10.86
C ASN A 113 -11.29 -6.01 9.84
N HIS A 114 -10.58 -5.48 8.86
CA HIS A 114 -11.08 -4.57 7.83
C HIS A 114 -11.23 -5.22 6.45
N LEU A 115 -10.52 -6.31 6.18
CA LEU A 115 -10.51 -7.03 4.90
C LEU A 115 -10.75 -8.51 5.12
N ASN A 116 -11.72 -9.09 4.39
CA ASN A 116 -12.11 -10.50 4.51
C ASN A 116 -11.65 -11.37 3.33
N GLU A 117 -10.91 -10.80 2.39
CA GLU A 117 -10.49 -11.52 1.19
C GLU A 117 -9.02 -11.97 1.25
N LYS A 118 -8.68 -12.92 0.37
CA LYS A 118 -7.32 -13.41 0.18
C LYS A 118 -6.78 -12.91 -1.15
N PHE A 119 -5.46 -12.76 -1.23
CA PHE A 119 -4.77 -12.16 -2.36
C PHE A 119 -3.77 -13.13 -3.00
N ASP A 120 -3.58 -13.00 -4.30
CA ASP A 120 -2.57 -13.75 -5.05
C ASP A 120 -1.17 -13.24 -4.73
N ILE A 121 -1.06 -11.93 -4.46
CA ILE A 121 0.18 -11.25 -4.12
C ILE A 121 -0.09 -10.32 -2.92
N VAL A 122 0.80 -10.36 -1.91
CA VAL A 122 0.94 -9.31 -0.91
C VAL A 122 2.23 -8.58 -1.20
N PHE A 123 2.17 -7.28 -1.33
CA PHE A 123 3.28 -6.41 -1.73
C PHE A 123 3.58 -5.37 -0.67
N THR A 124 4.86 -5.10 -0.45
CA THR A 124 5.35 -3.94 0.31
C THR A 124 6.44 -3.24 -0.47
N SER A 125 6.49 -1.91 -0.40
CA SER A 125 7.52 -1.12 -1.04
C SER A 125 8.73 -0.89 -0.12
N TYR A 126 9.65 -0.04 -0.55
CA TYR A 126 10.91 0.25 0.14
C TYR A 126 10.72 0.94 1.49
N GLY A 127 11.52 0.54 2.49
CA GLY A 127 11.61 1.23 3.78
C GLY A 127 10.39 1.07 4.70
N THR A 128 9.51 0.12 4.45
CA THR A 128 8.24 -0.03 5.16
C THR A 128 8.35 -0.83 6.46
N ILE A 129 9.09 -1.93 6.46
CA ILE A 129 9.16 -2.86 7.61
C ILE A 129 9.82 -2.27 8.85
N GLY A 130 10.69 -1.27 8.69
CA GLY A 130 11.35 -0.58 9.82
C GLY A 130 10.42 0.21 10.73
N TRP A 131 9.17 0.43 10.33
CA TRP A 131 8.16 1.13 11.12
C TRP A 131 7.41 0.22 12.10
N PHE A 132 7.63 -1.10 12.03
CA PHE A 132 6.95 -2.07 12.88
C PHE A 132 7.79 -2.49 14.09
N PRO A 133 7.25 -2.39 15.31
CA PRO A 133 7.93 -2.87 16.50
C PRO A 133 7.94 -4.41 16.61
N ASN A 134 7.07 -5.10 15.88
CA ASN A 134 6.93 -6.56 15.95
C ASN A 134 6.75 -7.17 14.55
N LEU A 135 7.84 -7.67 13.99
CA LEU A 135 7.83 -8.29 12.66
C LEU A 135 7.13 -9.65 12.63
N ASP A 136 7.04 -10.37 13.74
CA ASP A 136 6.28 -11.63 13.78
C ASP A 136 4.78 -11.38 13.63
N LYS A 137 4.25 -10.33 14.27
CA LYS A 137 2.86 -9.91 14.06
C LYS A 137 2.63 -9.48 12.61
N TRP A 138 3.54 -8.71 12.05
CA TRP A 138 3.48 -8.29 10.66
C TRP A 138 3.50 -9.48 9.69
N ALA A 139 4.41 -10.43 9.87
CA ALA A 139 4.48 -11.63 9.04
C ALA A 139 3.20 -12.48 9.10
N LYS A 140 2.54 -12.54 10.28
CA LYS A 140 1.23 -13.19 10.42
C LYS A 140 0.15 -12.48 9.60
N VAL A 141 0.16 -11.16 9.52
CA VAL A 141 -0.76 -10.39 8.66
C VAL A 141 -0.52 -10.71 7.20
N VAL A 142 0.74 -10.71 6.73
CA VAL A 142 1.10 -11.10 5.36
C VAL A 142 0.59 -12.50 5.04
N SER A 143 0.91 -13.48 5.90
CA SER A 143 0.47 -14.87 5.72
C SER A 143 -1.05 -15.01 5.76
N HIS A 144 -1.74 -14.24 6.62
CA HIS A 144 -3.20 -14.24 6.71
C HIS A 144 -3.84 -13.87 5.37
N PHE A 145 -3.29 -12.90 4.65
CA PHE A 145 -3.88 -12.42 3.41
C PHE A 145 -3.48 -13.22 2.17
N LEU A 146 -2.44 -14.04 2.22
CA LEU A 146 -2.03 -14.84 1.08
C LEU A 146 -2.97 -16.02 0.83
N LYS A 147 -3.33 -16.22 -0.44
CA LYS A 147 -3.91 -17.48 -0.90
C LYS A 147 -2.87 -18.61 -0.83
N PRO A 148 -3.29 -19.90 -0.73
CA PRO A 148 -2.38 -21.01 -1.01
C PRO A 148 -1.71 -20.84 -2.37
N GLY A 149 -0.36 -20.90 -2.40
CA GLY A 149 0.43 -20.65 -3.61
C GLY A 149 0.61 -19.18 -3.99
N GLY A 150 0.06 -18.26 -3.19
CA GLY A 150 0.31 -16.83 -3.33
C GLY A 150 1.75 -16.45 -2.96
N LYS A 151 2.20 -15.28 -3.40
CA LYS A 151 3.56 -14.81 -3.11
C LYS A 151 3.57 -13.46 -2.40
N PHE A 152 4.59 -13.28 -1.58
CA PHE A 152 4.96 -11.99 -0.99
C PHE A 152 6.14 -11.39 -1.79
N VAL A 153 6.03 -10.10 -2.11
CA VAL A 153 7.04 -9.31 -2.83
C VAL A 153 7.33 -8.03 -2.07
#